data_cee67d6574287e5bdbdf71c107c3ee0f
#
_entry.id   cee67d6574287e5bdbdf71c107c3ee0f
#
_cell.length_a   1.000
_cell.length_b   1.000
_cell.length_c   1.000
_cell.angle_alpha   90.00
_cell.angle_beta   90.00
_cell.angle_gamma   90.00
#
_symmetry.space_group_name_H-M   'P 1'
#
loop_
_entity.id
_entity.type
_entity.pdbx_description
1 polymer ?
#
loop_
_entity_poly.entity_id
_entity_poly.type
_entity_poly.pdbx_seq_one_letter_code
_entity_poly.pdbx_strand_id
1 'polypeptide(L)'
;MTTMTARPEGATFLPLLVILGLSHLLNDLTQSLIPAIYPILKAEFALDLVQIGMITLTFQIAGSLFQPVVGLYTDKHPLPYSSAVGMGFTLAGVTALAFAPSYAMILASVACIGIGSSIFHPEATRMARYAAQGRAGLAQGIFQVGGQVGGAVAPLAAALIIVPLGQKSLAGFAVAPIIAMLLLARIASQHDRLREAFHTAAQAARSRTSAALPPGQVRLGLVILVLLMASKLAYQESFRSFYTFYVIETFGVSIPQSQVLLFVIFISSAIGVLIGGIVGDRIGRHRIIWISILGPLPLTLLLPHVGLTGTVALTVLINLIMASAFASIMLYAMELMPGRIGLVGGVFYGLNFALGGLAAALLGALADRIGLHEVYVICSFLPLVGLVTWFLPKTGV
;
A
#
# COMPACT_ATOMS: atom_id res chain seq x y z
N MET A 1 3.65 -44.87 8.12
CA MET A 1 2.35 -44.20 7.92
C MET A 1 2.19 -43.18 9.02
N THR A 2 2.59 -41.92 8.77
CA THR A 2 2.46 -40.83 9.74
C THR A 2 1.09 -40.25 9.56
N THR A 3 0.20 -40.45 10.51
CA THR A 3 -1.16 -39.87 10.53
C THR A 3 -1.03 -38.34 10.52
N MET A 4 -1.27 -37.73 9.37
CA MET A 4 -1.47 -36.28 9.27
C MET A 4 -2.72 -35.94 10.08
N THR A 5 -2.55 -35.39 11.26
CA THR A 5 -3.63 -34.79 12.03
C THR A 5 -4.25 -33.70 11.15
N ALA A 6 -5.51 -33.88 10.78
CA ALA A 6 -6.29 -32.88 10.08
C ALA A 6 -6.27 -31.59 10.93
N ARG A 7 -5.78 -30.48 10.37
CA ARG A 7 -5.89 -29.17 11.03
C ARG A 7 -7.36 -28.82 11.16
N PRO A 8 -7.78 -28.22 12.29
CA PRO A 8 -9.16 -27.81 12.48
C PRO A 8 -9.59 -26.91 11.32
N GLU A 9 -10.78 -27.15 10.79
CA GLU A 9 -11.42 -26.32 9.76
C GLU A 9 -11.42 -24.86 10.21
N GLY A 10 -10.86 -23.96 9.39
CA GLY A 10 -10.75 -22.52 9.68
C GLY A 10 -9.44 -22.04 10.32
N ALA A 11 -8.41 -22.89 10.44
CA ALA A 11 -7.09 -22.45 10.91
C ALA A 11 -6.34 -21.66 9.82
N THR A 12 -5.99 -20.41 10.10
CA THR A 12 -5.15 -19.59 9.20
C THR A 12 -3.76 -20.22 9.04
N PHE A 13 -3.19 -20.14 7.84
CA PHE A 13 -1.79 -20.50 7.61
C PHE A 13 -0.86 -19.36 8.06
N LEU A 14 -0.82 -19.12 9.39
CA LEU A 14 -0.09 -17.98 9.96
C LEU A 14 1.38 -17.87 9.52
N PRO A 15 2.18 -18.96 9.48
CA PRO A 15 3.55 -18.86 9.00
C PRO A 15 3.66 -18.33 7.55
N LEU A 16 2.74 -18.73 6.67
CA LEU A 16 2.69 -18.25 5.31
C LEU A 16 2.31 -16.77 5.23
N LEU A 17 1.38 -16.32 6.07
CA LEU A 17 0.99 -14.92 6.16
C LEU A 17 2.16 -14.06 6.64
N VAL A 18 2.94 -14.54 7.61
CA VAL A 18 4.15 -13.86 8.09
C VAL A 18 5.20 -13.78 6.96
N ILE A 19 5.42 -14.86 6.21
CA ILE A 19 6.35 -14.86 5.07
C ILE A 19 5.89 -13.87 3.99
N LEU A 20 4.59 -13.83 3.68
CA LEU A 20 4.03 -12.87 2.73
C LEU A 20 4.16 -11.42 3.23
N GLY A 21 3.91 -11.17 4.51
CA GLY A 21 4.11 -9.86 5.13
C GLY A 21 5.58 -9.43 5.09
N LEU A 22 6.52 -10.34 5.37
CA LEU A 22 7.95 -10.08 5.25
C LEU A 22 8.37 -9.82 3.80
N SER A 23 7.83 -10.58 2.84
CA SER A 23 8.08 -10.32 1.42
C SER A 23 7.56 -8.95 0.98
N HIS A 24 6.41 -8.52 1.51
CA HIS A 24 5.87 -7.18 1.26
C HIS A 24 6.74 -6.09 1.89
N LEU A 25 7.23 -6.31 3.12
CA LEU A 25 8.17 -5.40 3.78
C LEU A 25 9.43 -5.18 2.91
N LEU A 26 10.03 -6.27 2.41
CA LEU A 26 11.25 -6.21 1.60
C LEU A 26 10.99 -5.53 0.24
N ASN A 27 9.82 -5.76 -0.36
CA ASN A 27 9.41 -5.10 -1.60
C ASN A 27 9.24 -3.58 -1.39
N ASP A 28 8.46 -3.18 -0.40
CA ASP A 28 8.13 -1.76 -0.16
C ASP A 28 9.30 -0.98 0.44
N LEU A 29 10.17 -1.63 1.21
CA LEU A 29 11.48 -1.07 1.58
C LEU A 29 12.25 -0.66 0.33
N THR A 30 12.41 -1.58 -0.64
CA THR A 30 13.19 -1.33 -1.86
C THR A 30 12.56 -0.20 -2.71
N GLN A 31 11.24 -0.18 -2.83
CA GLN A 31 10.54 0.86 -3.59
C GLN A 31 10.63 2.24 -2.92
N SER A 32 10.50 2.28 -1.60
CA SER A 32 10.51 3.53 -0.85
C SER A 32 11.92 4.15 -0.71
N LEU A 33 12.98 3.40 -1.08
CA LEU A 33 14.31 3.99 -1.25
C LEU A 33 14.35 4.99 -2.42
N ILE A 34 13.53 4.81 -3.47
CA ILE A 34 13.52 5.71 -4.64
C ILE A 34 13.31 7.17 -4.23
N PRO A 35 12.19 7.55 -3.58
CA PRO A 35 12.01 8.94 -3.16
C PRO A 35 12.98 9.35 -2.05
N ALA A 36 13.45 8.44 -1.22
CA ALA A 36 14.39 8.74 -0.13
C ALA A 36 15.77 9.18 -0.64
N ILE A 37 16.16 8.79 -1.87
CA ILE A 37 17.44 9.17 -2.47
C ILE A 37 17.34 10.35 -3.44
N TYR A 38 16.18 10.98 -3.64
CA TYR A 38 16.02 12.11 -4.56
C TYR A 38 17.00 13.26 -4.31
N PRO A 39 17.31 13.65 -3.05
CA PRO A 39 18.30 14.69 -2.81
C PRO A 39 19.70 14.34 -3.36
N ILE A 40 20.09 13.06 -3.26
CA ILE A 40 21.39 12.57 -3.77
C ILE A 40 21.40 12.62 -5.30
N LEU A 41 20.36 12.05 -5.93
CA LEU A 41 20.22 12.04 -7.38
C LEU A 41 20.16 13.46 -7.95
N LYS A 42 19.43 14.36 -7.29
CA LYS A 42 19.35 15.76 -7.68
C LYS A 42 20.71 16.43 -7.68
N ALA A 43 21.52 16.21 -6.64
CA ALA A 43 22.85 16.79 -6.52
C ALA A 43 23.84 16.16 -7.50
N GLU A 44 23.86 14.84 -7.64
CA GLU A 44 24.85 14.12 -8.45
C GLU A 44 24.64 14.31 -9.97
N PHE A 45 23.39 14.38 -10.41
CA PHE A 45 23.03 14.51 -11.83
C PHE A 45 22.55 15.93 -12.20
N ALA A 46 22.62 16.90 -11.28
CA ALA A 46 22.13 18.28 -11.47
C ALA A 46 20.68 18.32 -11.99
N LEU A 47 19.79 17.47 -11.43
CA LEU A 47 18.41 17.34 -11.87
C LEU A 47 17.57 18.52 -11.41
N ASP A 48 16.63 18.94 -12.25
CA ASP A 48 15.56 19.86 -11.86
C ASP A 48 14.39 19.10 -11.19
N LEU A 49 13.40 19.83 -10.65
CA LEU A 49 12.27 19.24 -9.96
C LEU A 49 11.32 18.51 -10.93
N VAL A 50 11.26 18.93 -12.18
CA VAL A 50 10.48 18.24 -13.23
C VAL A 50 11.08 16.86 -13.47
N GLN A 51 12.41 16.75 -13.56
CA GLN A 51 13.11 15.49 -13.75
C GLN A 51 12.93 14.55 -12.54
N ILE A 52 12.96 15.07 -11.32
CA ILE A 52 12.61 14.31 -10.10
C ILE A 52 11.15 13.82 -10.17
N GLY A 53 10.23 14.69 -10.58
CA GLY A 53 8.83 14.30 -10.80
C GLY A 53 8.67 13.19 -11.84
N MET A 54 9.46 13.23 -12.92
CA MET A 54 9.45 12.20 -13.96
C MET A 54 9.99 10.84 -13.47
N ILE A 55 10.93 10.81 -12.52
CA ILE A 55 11.37 9.56 -11.87
C ILE A 55 10.17 8.95 -11.12
N THR A 56 9.47 9.74 -10.31
CA THR A 56 8.27 9.28 -9.59
C THR A 56 7.19 8.79 -10.55
N LEU A 57 6.90 9.58 -11.59
CA LEU A 57 5.87 9.25 -12.58
C LEU A 57 6.19 7.95 -13.30
N THR A 58 7.44 7.78 -13.74
CA THR A 58 7.90 6.56 -14.43
C THR A 58 7.72 5.32 -13.55
N PHE A 59 8.15 5.39 -12.29
CA PHE A 59 7.94 4.32 -11.32
C PHE A 59 6.46 4.01 -11.12
N GLN A 60 5.63 5.03 -10.90
CA GLN A 60 4.20 4.85 -10.59
C GLN A 60 3.40 4.35 -11.80
N ILE A 61 3.69 4.83 -13.01
CA ILE A 61 3.05 4.31 -14.24
C ILE A 61 3.42 2.85 -14.43
N ALA A 62 4.70 2.49 -14.36
CA ALA A 62 5.14 1.11 -14.49
C ALA A 62 4.54 0.21 -13.39
N GLY A 63 4.43 0.75 -12.17
CA GLY A 63 3.86 0.05 -11.01
C GLY A 63 2.34 -0.11 -11.06
N SER A 64 1.61 0.81 -11.69
CA SER A 64 0.14 0.81 -11.68
C SER A 64 -0.50 0.16 -12.90
N LEU A 65 0.04 0.45 -14.09
CA LEU A 65 -0.61 0.13 -15.36
C LEU A 65 -0.75 -1.38 -15.60
N PHE A 66 0.26 -2.15 -15.21
CA PHE A 66 0.29 -3.59 -15.43
C PHE A 66 -0.44 -4.40 -14.35
N GLN A 67 -0.72 -3.84 -13.17
CA GLN A 67 -1.35 -4.60 -12.07
C GLN A 67 -2.72 -5.20 -12.43
N PRO A 68 -3.68 -4.44 -13.04
CA PRO A 68 -4.95 -5.03 -13.45
C PRO A 68 -4.78 -6.12 -14.53
N VAL A 69 -3.84 -5.93 -15.45
CA VAL A 69 -3.55 -6.87 -16.53
C VAL A 69 -2.99 -8.17 -15.97
N VAL A 70 -1.98 -8.07 -15.09
CA VAL A 70 -1.40 -9.23 -14.40
C VAL A 70 -2.46 -9.93 -13.57
N GLY A 71 -3.24 -9.18 -12.77
CA GLY A 71 -4.29 -9.74 -11.94
C GLY A 71 -5.35 -10.50 -12.73
N LEU A 72 -5.83 -9.93 -13.86
CA LEU A 72 -6.82 -10.56 -14.75
C LEU A 72 -6.25 -11.81 -15.44
N TYR A 73 -5.00 -11.74 -15.90
CA TYR A 73 -4.33 -12.86 -16.56
C TYR A 73 -4.16 -14.04 -15.61
N THR A 74 -3.64 -13.79 -14.41
CA THR A 74 -3.32 -14.82 -13.43
C THR A 74 -4.55 -15.35 -12.67
N ASP A 75 -5.70 -14.67 -12.74
CA ASP A 75 -6.99 -15.22 -12.32
C ASP A 75 -7.43 -16.39 -13.21
N LYS A 76 -7.07 -16.35 -14.50
CA LYS A 76 -7.41 -17.40 -15.49
C LYS A 76 -6.29 -18.43 -15.64
N HIS A 77 -5.05 -17.98 -15.58
CA HIS A 77 -3.84 -18.77 -15.78
C HIS A 77 -2.93 -18.62 -14.56
N PRO A 78 -3.13 -19.42 -13.51
CA PRO A 78 -2.32 -19.33 -12.30
C PRO A 78 -0.83 -19.50 -12.60
N LEU A 79 -0.03 -18.55 -12.16
CA LEU A 79 1.42 -18.56 -12.30
C LEU A 79 2.07 -18.49 -10.91
N PRO A 80 2.26 -19.63 -10.23
CA PRO A 80 2.69 -19.68 -8.82
C PRO A 80 3.97 -18.90 -8.52
N TYR A 81 4.90 -18.86 -9.47
CA TYR A 81 6.21 -18.20 -9.32
C TYR A 81 6.22 -16.73 -9.78
N SER A 82 5.11 -16.18 -10.26
CA SER A 82 5.07 -14.82 -10.81
C SER A 82 5.53 -13.76 -9.80
N SER A 83 5.14 -13.86 -8.53
CA SER A 83 5.60 -12.93 -7.48
C SER A 83 7.13 -12.97 -7.30
N ALA A 84 7.75 -14.16 -7.36
CA ALA A 84 9.21 -14.29 -7.30
C ALA A 84 9.88 -13.67 -8.55
N VAL A 85 9.29 -13.85 -9.73
CA VAL A 85 9.74 -13.18 -10.97
C VAL A 85 9.62 -11.67 -10.84
N GLY A 86 8.52 -11.16 -10.28
CA GLY A 86 8.36 -9.74 -9.98
C GLY A 86 9.49 -9.19 -9.11
N MET A 87 9.86 -9.91 -8.05
CA MET A 87 11.01 -9.53 -7.22
C MET A 87 12.35 -9.59 -7.99
N GLY A 88 12.46 -10.42 -9.02
CA GLY A 88 13.61 -10.43 -9.94
C GLY A 88 13.72 -9.11 -10.73
N PHE A 89 12.61 -8.54 -11.20
CA PHE A 89 12.61 -7.20 -11.79
C PHE A 89 13.00 -6.12 -10.77
N THR A 90 12.50 -6.21 -9.54
CA THR A 90 12.89 -5.29 -8.46
C THR A 90 14.39 -5.39 -8.16
N LEU A 91 14.97 -6.60 -8.12
CA LEU A 91 16.40 -6.84 -7.95
C LEU A 91 17.21 -6.21 -9.07
N ALA A 92 16.83 -6.47 -10.32
CA ALA A 92 17.51 -5.90 -11.48
C ALA A 92 17.46 -4.36 -11.47
N GLY A 93 16.27 -3.81 -11.14
CA GLY A 93 16.06 -2.37 -11.09
C GLY A 93 16.85 -1.67 -9.98
N VAL A 94 16.85 -2.20 -8.73
CA VAL A 94 17.62 -1.58 -7.64
C VAL A 94 19.13 -1.69 -7.88
N THR A 95 19.59 -2.80 -8.43
CA THR A 95 21.00 -2.96 -8.79
C THR A 95 21.38 -1.99 -9.91
N ALA A 96 20.57 -1.88 -10.95
CA ALA A 96 20.80 -0.92 -12.03
C ALA A 96 20.77 0.53 -11.52
N LEU A 97 19.85 0.87 -10.60
CA LEU A 97 19.78 2.20 -10.00
C LEU A 97 21.03 2.53 -9.19
N ALA A 98 21.59 1.56 -8.47
CA ALA A 98 22.84 1.75 -7.71
C ALA A 98 24.03 2.17 -8.58
N PHE A 99 24.07 1.72 -9.82
CA PHE A 99 25.16 1.96 -10.75
C PHE A 99 24.73 2.81 -11.97
N ALA A 100 23.59 3.49 -11.91
CA ALA A 100 23.08 4.29 -13.00
C ALA A 100 24.02 5.48 -13.28
N PRO A 101 24.65 5.58 -14.48
CA PRO A 101 25.56 6.66 -14.83
C PRO A 101 24.84 7.84 -15.49
N SER A 102 23.53 7.76 -15.71
CA SER A 102 22.77 8.77 -16.43
C SER A 102 21.31 8.79 -16.00
N TYR A 103 20.66 9.93 -16.24
CA TYR A 103 19.23 10.11 -15.98
C TYR A 103 18.34 9.08 -16.70
N ALA A 104 18.67 8.75 -17.96
CA ALA A 104 17.94 7.73 -18.72
C ALA A 104 18.04 6.35 -18.05
N MET A 105 19.20 5.99 -17.51
CA MET A 105 19.38 4.74 -16.77
C MET A 105 18.64 4.76 -15.44
N ILE A 106 18.54 5.90 -14.76
CA ILE A 106 17.71 6.07 -13.57
C ILE A 106 16.24 5.77 -13.92
N LEU A 107 15.70 6.37 -14.98
CA LEU A 107 14.33 6.13 -15.43
C LEU A 107 14.07 4.67 -15.77
N ALA A 108 14.99 4.02 -16.51
CA ALA A 108 14.89 2.60 -16.84
C ALA A 108 14.92 1.71 -15.58
N SER A 109 15.76 2.06 -14.62
CA SER A 109 15.90 1.33 -13.35
C SER A 109 14.63 1.39 -12.51
N VAL A 110 14.06 2.59 -12.35
CA VAL A 110 12.81 2.76 -11.56
C VAL A 110 11.61 2.17 -12.30
N ALA A 111 11.56 2.20 -13.63
CA ALA A 111 10.54 1.49 -14.40
C ALA A 111 10.61 -0.02 -14.16
N CYS A 112 11.82 -0.59 -14.13
CA CYS A 112 12.04 -2.01 -13.83
C CYS A 112 11.55 -2.37 -12.42
N ILE A 113 11.83 -1.54 -11.41
CA ILE A 113 11.30 -1.71 -10.05
C ILE A 113 9.76 -1.64 -10.06
N GLY A 114 9.18 -0.69 -10.81
CA GLY A 114 7.73 -0.55 -10.95
C GLY A 114 7.08 -1.79 -11.58
N ILE A 115 7.66 -2.35 -12.65
CA ILE A 115 7.20 -3.61 -13.26
C ILE A 115 7.21 -4.73 -12.22
N GLY A 116 8.28 -4.86 -11.44
CA GLY A 116 8.37 -5.83 -10.35
C GLY A 116 7.20 -5.70 -9.36
N SER A 117 6.92 -4.48 -8.94
CA SER A 117 5.79 -4.14 -8.07
C SER A 117 4.44 -4.53 -8.67
N SER A 118 4.24 -4.26 -9.96
CA SER A 118 2.99 -4.55 -10.67
C SER A 118 2.66 -6.04 -10.76
N ILE A 119 3.66 -6.89 -10.75
CA ILE A 119 3.52 -8.35 -10.71
C ILE A 119 3.32 -8.84 -9.27
N PHE A 120 4.08 -8.29 -8.32
CA PHE A 120 4.09 -8.73 -6.94
C PHE A 120 2.74 -8.52 -6.24
N HIS A 121 2.17 -7.32 -6.28
CA HIS A 121 1.01 -6.96 -5.44
C HIS A 121 -0.25 -7.80 -5.72
N PRO A 122 -0.72 -8.01 -6.97
CA PRO A 122 -1.91 -8.82 -7.21
C PRO A 122 -1.72 -10.27 -6.79
N GLU A 123 -0.55 -10.85 -7.05
CA GLU A 123 -0.26 -12.24 -6.72
C GLU A 123 -0.09 -12.47 -5.21
N ALA A 124 0.70 -11.63 -4.53
CA ALA A 124 0.91 -11.74 -3.09
C ALA A 124 -0.41 -11.52 -2.33
N THR A 125 -1.26 -10.59 -2.78
CA THR A 125 -2.61 -10.38 -2.24
C THR A 125 -3.50 -11.62 -2.42
N ARG A 126 -3.44 -12.27 -3.58
CA ARG A 126 -4.17 -13.52 -3.85
C ARG A 126 -3.71 -14.62 -2.89
N MET A 127 -2.41 -14.80 -2.74
CA MET A 127 -1.83 -15.80 -1.83
C MET A 127 -2.21 -15.53 -0.36
N ALA A 128 -2.20 -14.26 0.07
CA ALA A 128 -2.67 -13.88 1.40
C ALA A 128 -4.16 -14.24 1.59
N ARG A 129 -4.98 -14.05 0.56
CA ARG A 129 -6.40 -14.42 0.58
C ARG A 129 -6.58 -15.93 0.68
N TYR A 130 -5.80 -16.73 -0.04
CA TYR A 130 -5.84 -18.19 0.03
C TYR A 130 -5.42 -18.70 1.42
N ALA A 131 -4.41 -18.08 2.02
CA ALA A 131 -3.92 -18.45 3.35
C ALA A 131 -4.83 -17.99 4.50
N ALA A 132 -5.81 -17.13 4.24
CA ALA A 132 -6.66 -16.50 5.26
C ALA A 132 -7.59 -17.49 5.99
N GLN A 133 -8.10 -18.51 5.29
CA GLN A 133 -8.99 -19.56 5.84
C GLN A 133 -10.10 -19.01 6.77
N GLY A 134 -10.85 -18.01 6.27
CA GLY A 134 -11.95 -17.37 7.00
C GLY A 134 -11.60 -16.09 7.76
N ARG A 135 -10.30 -15.81 8.04
CA ARG A 135 -9.84 -14.59 8.75
C ARG A 135 -9.22 -13.59 7.77
N ALA A 136 -10.00 -13.19 6.78
CA ALA A 136 -9.51 -12.40 5.66
C ALA A 136 -8.96 -11.01 6.07
N GLY A 137 -9.58 -10.35 7.04
CA GLY A 137 -9.13 -9.05 7.54
C GLY A 137 -7.79 -9.15 8.25
N LEU A 138 -7.61 -10.16 9.11
CA LEU A 138 -6.33 -10.42 9.78
C LEU A 138 -5.22 -10.75 8.76
N ALA A 139 -5.51 -11.62 7.79
CA ALA A 139 -4.54 -12.02 6.77
C ALA A 139 -4.09 -10.80 5.94
N GLN A 140 -5.03 -9.98 5.49
CA GLN A 140 -4.73 -8.77 4.76
C GLN A 140 -4.05 -7.73 5.64
N GLY A 141 -4.42 -7.63 6.91
CA GLY A 141 -3.76 -6.75 7.89
C GLY A 141 -2.28 -7.10 8.07
N ILE A 142 -1.96 -8.39 8.30
CA ILE A 142 -0.55 -8.86 8.43
C ILE A 142 0.24 -8.54 7.15
N PHE A 143 -0.34 -8.83 5.98
CA PHE A 143 0.29 -8.52 4.70
C PHE A 143 0.59 -7.02 4.56
N GLN A 144 -0.37 -6.16 4.86
CA GLN A 144 -0.24 -4.71 4.73
C GLN A 144 0.72 -4.08 5.74
N VAL A 145 0.76 -4.60 6.97
CA VAL A 145 1.75 -4.15 7.98
C VAL A 145 3.17 -4.31 7.45
N GLY A 146 3.45 -5.41 6.73
CA GLY A 146 4.75 -5.60 6.09
C GLY A 146 5.10 -4.42 5.18
N GLY A 147 4.24 -4.08 4.22
CA GLY A 147 4.48 -2.95 3.31
C GLY A 147 4.66 -1.61 4.04
N GLN A 148 3.79 -1.31 5.01
CA GLN A 148 3.87 -0.07 5.77
C GLN A 148 5.19 0.05 6.56
N VAL A 149 5.63 -1.04 7.20
CA VAL A 149 6.91 -1.07 7.93
C VAL A 149 8.08 -0.93 6.96
N GLY A 150 8.05 -1.62 5.81
CA GLY A 150 9.06 -1.48 4.77
C GLY A 150 9.19 -0.03 4.28
N GLY A 151 8.05 0.60 3.97
CA GLY A 151 7.99 2.01 3.59
C GLY A 151 8.53 2.96 4.66
N ALA A 152 8.25 2.67 5.93
CA ALA A 152 8.73 3.49 7.04
C ALA A 152 10.24 3.36 7.27
N VAL A 153 10.81 2.17 7.11
CA VAL A 153 12.25 1.92 7.32
C VAL A 153 13.11 2.56 6.24
N ALA A 154 12.60 2.72 5.01
CA ALA A 154 13.38 3.23 3.88
C ALA A 154 13.99 4.63 4.12
N PRO A 155 13.27 5.66 4.61
CA PRO A 155 13.86 6.96 4.93
C PRO A 155 14.97 6.89 5.97
N LEU A 156 14.85 6.04 7.00
CA LEU A 156 15.90 5.81 7.98
C LEU A 156 17.12 5.15 7.35
N ALA A 157 16.92 4.13 6.51
CA ALA A 157 17.99 3.47 5.79
C ALA A 157 18.70 4.44 4.83
N ALA A 158 17.96 5.32 4.16
CA ALA A 158 18.54 6.35 3.33
C ALA A 158 19.38 7.34 4.15
N ALA A 159 18.85 7.85 5.26
CA ALA A 159 19.57 8.80 6.10
C ALA A 159 20.86 8.22 6.71
N LEU A 160 20.81 6.97 7.18
CA LEU A 160 21.90 6.35 7.92
C LEU A 160 22.95 5.67 7.03
N ILE A 161 22.57 5.19 5.84
CA ILE A 161 23.41 4.37 4.99
C ILE A 161 23.68 5.06 3.64
N ILE A 162 22.61 5.46 2.92
CA ILE A 162 22.78 5.89 1.53
C ILE A 162 23.32 7.33 1.46
N VAL A 163 22.83 8.24 2.30
CA VAL A 163 23.32 9.63 2.33
C VAL A 163 24.83 9.70 2.62
N PRO A 164 25.36 9.00 3.63
CA PRO A 164 26.81 9.05 3.90
C PRO A 164 27.68 8.24 2.92
N LEU A 165 27.14 7.14 2.32
CA LEU A 165 27.90 6.23 1.48
C LEU A 165 27.69 6.44 -0.03
N GLY A 166 26.73 7.29 -0.42
CA GLY A 166 26.38 7.62 -1.80
C GLY A 166 25.54 6.57 -2.53
N GLN A 167 25.20 6.88 -3.79
CA GLN A 167 24.27 6.11 -4.61
C GLN A 167 24.64 4.62 -4.73
N LYS A 168 25.92 4.29 -4.85
CA LYS A 168 26.39 2.89 -5.01
C LYS A 168 26.03 1.98 -3.83
N SER A 169 25.81 2.55 -2.64
CA SER A 169 25.41 1.79 -1.46
C SER A 169 24.02 1.17 -1.58
N LEU A 170 23.19 1.64 -2.53
CA LEU A 170 21.93 1.00 -2.90
C LEU A 170 22.11 -0.47 -3.31
N ALA A 171 23.26 -0.85 -3.85
CA ALA A 171 23.57 -2.25 -4.22
C ALA A 171 23.48 -3.20 -3.01
N GLY A 172 23.75 -2.70 -1.80
CA GLY A 172 23.58 -3.48 -0.56
C GLY A 172 22.11 -3.85 -0.29
N PHE A 173 21.17 -3.03 -0.74
CA PHE A 173 19.74 -3.30 -0.61
C PHE A 173 19.22 -4.34 -1.61
N ALA A 174 20.01 -4.76 -2.60
CA ALA A 174 19.72 -5.88 -3.50
C ALA A 174 19.49 -7.21 -2.73
N VAL A 175 20.01 -7.33 -1.53
CA VAL A 175 19.76 -8.47 -0.64
C VAL A 175 18.26 -8.61 -0.28
N ALA A 176 17.53 -7.52 -0.19
CA ALA A 176 16.12 -7.54 0.15
C ALA A 176 15.25 -8.26 -0.92
N PRO A 177 15.28 -7.89 -2.20
CA PRO A 177 14.55 -8.63 -3.22
C PRO A 177 15.05 -10.06 -3.42
N ILE A 178 16.34 -10.38 -3.19
CA ILE A 178 16.83 -11.76 -3.22
C ILE A 178 16.15 -12.61 -2.14
N ILE A 179 16.12 -12.12 -0.89
CA ILE A 179 15.43 -12.81 0.20
C ILE A 179 13.95 -12.98 -0.13
N ALA A 180 13.29 -11.92 -0.62
CA ALA A 180 11.88 -11.99 -1.00
C ALA A 180 11.63 -13.01 -2.12
N MET A 181 12.49 -13.11 -3.14
CA MET A 181 12.41 -14.13 -4.20
C MET A 181 12.44 -15.55 -3.62
N LEU A 182 13.38 -15.83 -2.73
CA LEU A 182 13.51 -17.16 -2.09
C LEU A 182 12.29 -17.50 -1.23
N LEU A 183 11.79 -16.55 -0.46
CA LEU A 183 10.59 -16.72 0.36
C LEU A 183 9.35 -16.97 -0.50
N LEU A 184 9.18 -16.19 -1.57
CA LEU A 184 8.03 -16.32 -2.49
C LEU A 184 8.10 -17.60 -3.31
N ALA A 185 9.29 -18.03 -3.76
CA ALA A 185 9.48 -19.31 -4.44
C ALA A 185 9.09 -20.49 -3.52
N ARG A 186 9.42 -20.40 -2.22
CA ARG A 186 8.99 -21.39 -1.23
C ARG A 186 7.46 -21.41 -1.04
N ILE A 187 6.79 -20.26 -1.09
CA ILE A 187 5.32 -20.19 -1.05
C ILE A 187 4.70 -20.75 -2.34
N ALA A 188 5.30 -20.44 -3.48
CA ALA A 188 4.84 -20.89 -4.79
C ALA A 188 4.70 -22.42 -4.86
N SER A 189 5.59 -23.16 -4.23
CA SER A 189 5.50 -24.63 -4.14
C SER A 189 4.28 -25.16 -3.38
N GLN A 190 3.57 -24.30 -2.64
CA GLN A 190 2.36 -24.64 -1.88
C GLN A 190 1.08 -24.04 -2.51
N HIS A 191 1.21 -23.38 -3.65
CA HIS A 191 0.12 -22.66 -4.32
C HIS A 191 -1.12 -23.52 -4.53
N ASP A 192 -0.99 -24.69 -5.14
CA ASP A 192 -2.13 -25.52 -5.52
C ASP A 192 -2.86 -26.02 -4.27
N ARG A 193 -2.13 -26.43 -3.24
CA ARG A 193 -2.72 -26.84 -1.96
C ARG A 193 -3.52 -25.71 -1.30
N LEU A 194 -2.98 -24.48 -1.30
CA LEU A 194 -3.67 -23.31 -0.73
C LEU A 194 -4.88 -22.92 -1.53
N ARG A 195 -4.79 -23.00 -2.85
CA ARG A 195 -5.87 -22.71 -3.77
C ARG A 195 -7.03 -23.71 -3.61
N GLU A 196 -6.73 -24.99 -3.56
CA GLU A 196 -7.74 -26.04 -3.34
C GLU A 196 -8.44 -25.88 -1.99
N ALA A 197 -7.66 -25.69 -0.90
CA ALA A 197 -8.22 -25.46 0.43
C ALA A 197 -9.13 -24.21 0.47
N PHE A 198 -8.74 -23.13 -0.23
CA PHE A 198 -9.55 -21.92 -0.34
C PHE A 198 -10.86 -22.18 -1.10
N HIS A 199 -10.80 -22.87 -2.25
CA HIS A 199 -11.98 -23.14 -3.06
C HIS A 199 -12.98 -24.07 -2.35
N THR A 200 -12.48 -25.07 -1.63
CA THR A 200 -13.32 -25.97 -0.81
C THR A 200 -14.04 -25.19 0.28
N ALA A 201 -13.31 -24.36 1.03
CA ALA A 201 -13.89 -23.49 2.07
C ALA A 201 -14.88 -22.47 1.48
N ALA A 202 -14.58 -21.90 0.32
CA ALA A 202 -15.46 -20.95 -0.37
C ALA A 202 -16.74 -21.61 -0.91
N GLN A 203 -16.69 -22.85 -1.38
CA GLN A 203 -17.88 -23.63 -1.76
C GLN A 203 -18.76 -23.94 -0.56
N ALA A 204 -18.17 -24.37 0.55
CA ALA A 204 -18.92 -24.62 1.79
C ALA A 204 -19.58 -23.34 2.33
N ALA A 205 -18.93 -22.19 2.18
CA ALA A 205 -19.48 -20.89 2.54
C ALA A 205 -20.60 -20.45 1.58
N ARG A 206 -20.47 -20.68 0.28
CA ARG A 206 -21.51 -20.35 -0.73
C ARG A 206 -22.82 -21.11 -0.52
N SER A 207 -22.79 -22.32 -0.01
CA SER A 207 -23.99 -23.06 0.37
C SER A 207 -24.77 -22.43 1.52
N ARG A 208 -24.16 -21.47 2.22
CA ARG A 208 -24.75 -20.74 3.36
C ARG A 208 -25.19 -19.31 3.05
N THR A 209 -24.83 -18.75 1.89
CA THR A 209 -25.00 -17.30 1.68
C THR A 209 -25.53 -16.92 0.31
N SER A 210 -26.60 -16.12 0.35
CA SER A 210 -26.82 -14.86 -0.35
C SER A 210 -26.86 -14.87 -1.88
N ALA A 211 -27.99 -14.41 -2.39
CA ALA A 211 -28.18 -13.96 -3.77
C ALA A 211 -27.08 -12.96 -4.16
N ALA A 212 -26.50 -13.15 -5.36
CA ALA A 212 -25.58 -12.18 -5.93
C ALA A 212 -26.28 -10.81 -6.02
N LEU A 213 -25.54 -9.75 -5.63
CA LEU A 213 -26.08 -8.39 -5.74
C LEU A 213 -26.40 -8.04 -7.20
N PRO A 214 -27.47 -7.27 -7.45
CA PRO A 214 -27.80 -6.78 -8.78
C PRO A 214 -26.61 -6.01 -9.39
N PRO A 215 -26.35 -6.13 -10.72
CA PRO A 215 -25.21 -5.47 -11.36
C PRO A 215 -25.13 -3.95 -11.11
N GLY A 216 -26.28 -3.28 -11.00
CA GLY A 216 -26.34 -1.85 -10.65
C GLY A 216 -25.81 -1.55 -9.27
N GLN A 217 -26.07 -2.38 -8.27
CA GLN A 217 -25.56 -2.22 -6.91
C GLN A 217 -24.07 -2.52 -6.85
N VAL A 218 -23.58 -3.50 -7.58
CA VAL A 218 -22.14 -3.79 -7.68
C VAL A 218 -21.41 -2.58 -8.27
N ARG A 219 -21.91 -2.02 -9.38
CA ARG A 219 -21.34 -0.82 -10.01
C ARG A 219 -21.35 0.37 -9.07
N LEU A 220 -22.46 0.62 -8.38
CA LEU A 220 -22.57 1.69 -7.41
C LEU A 220 -21.56 1.51 -6.27
N GLY A 221 -21.46 0.31 -5.70
CA GLY A 221 -20.50 0.00 -4.65
C GLY A 221 -19.05 0.25 -5.08
N LEU A 222 -18.66 -0.18 -6.28
CA LEU A 222 -17.31 0.06 -6.81
C LEU A 222 -17.02 1.54 -7.02
N VAL A 223 -17.97 2.32 -7.57
CA VAL A 223 -17.79 3.78 -7.74
C VAL A 223 -17.63 4.47 -6.39
N ILE A 224 -18.45 4.11 -5.41
CA ILE A 224 -18.33 4.66 -4.05
C ILE A 224 -16.96 4.32 -3.47
N LEU A 225 -16.49 3.06 -3.57
CA LEU A 225 -15.17 2.67 -3.07
C LEU A 225 -14.04 3.48 -3.72
N VAL A 226 -14.10 3.73 -5.03
CA VAL A 226 -13.09 4.55 -5.73
C VAL A 226 -13.09 5.98 -5.22
N LEU A 227 -14.26 6.58 -5.02
CA LEU A 227 -14.38 7.93 -4.45
C LEU A 227 -13.82 8.01 -3.03
N LEU A 228 -14.15 7.03 -2.19
CA LEU A 228 -13.65 6.93 -0.83
C LEU A 228 -12.12 6.76 -0.81
N MET A 229 -11.58 5.91 -1.69
CA MET A 229 -10.15 5.74 -1.86
C MET A 229 -9.48 7.04 -2.32
N ALA A 230 -10.02 7.71 -3.33
CA ALA A 230 -9.44 8.95 -3.87
C ALA A 230 -9.31 10.02 -2.78
N SER A 231 -10.38 10.25 -2.01
CA SER A 231 -10.39 11.20 -0.90
C SER A 231 -9.35 10.85 0.17
N LYS A 232 -9.35 9.60 0.59
CA LYS A 232 -8.43 9.10 1.61
C LYS A 232 -6.97 9.18 1.15
N LEU A 233 -6.68 8.76 -0.08
CA LEU A 233 -5.34 8.79 -0.65
C LEU A 233 -4.84 10.21 -0.84
N ALA A 234 -5.69 11.13 -1.29
CA ALA A 234 -5.32 12.54 -1.40
C ALA A 234 -4.91 13.12 -0.05
N TYR A 235 -5.67 12.83 1.01
CA TYR A 235 -5.30 13.27 2.35
C TYR A 235 -4.02 12.59 2.87
N GLN A 236 -3.88 11.27 2.69
CA GLN A 236 -2.67 10.56 3.10
C GLN A 236 -1.43 11.01 2.31
N GLU A 237 -1.60 11.39 1.04
CA GLU A 237 -0.50 11.87 0.23
C GLU A 237 -0.01 13.24 0.67
N SER A 238 -0.88 14.10 1.25
CA SER A 238 -0.44 15.34 1.87
C SER A 238 0.57 15.10 2.99
N PHE A 239 0.41 14.03 3.78
CA PHE A 239 1.41 13.64 4.77
C PHE A 239 2.65 13.01 4.15
N ARG A 240 2.47 12.10 3.21
CA ARG A 240 3.60 11.37 2.61
C ARG A 240 4.56 12.30 1.86
N SER A 241 4.01 13.23 1.08
CA SER A 241 4.79 14.09 0.19
C SER A 241 5.13 15.46 0.78
N PHE A 242 4.28 16.01 1.66
CA PHE A 242 4.39 17.40 2.06
C PHE A 242 4.52 17.65 3.56
N TYR A 243 4.35 16.62 4.41
CA TYR A 243 4.40 16.81 5.86
C TYR A 243 5.75 17.34 6.37
N THR A 244 6.86 16.84 5.83
CA THR A 244 8.19 17.31 6.21
C THR A 244 8.36 18.79 5.91
N PHE A 245 7.92 19.25 4.74
CA PHE A 245 7.93 20.66 4.38
C PHE A 245 7.00 21.47 5.26
N TYR A 246 5.79 20.99 5.51
CA TYR A 246 4.81 21.66 6.37
C TYR A 246 5.35 21.90 7.79
N VAL A 247 5.94 20.88 8.44
CA VAL A 247 6.45 21.05 9.80
C VAL A 247 7.73 21.90 9.84
N ILE A 248 8.56 21.87 8.81
CA ILE A 248 9.74 22.73 8.69
C ILE A 248 9.31 24.20 8.53
N GLU A 249 8.40 24.49 7.59
CA GLU A 249 7.97 25.86 7.30
C GLU A 249 7.13 26.46 8.45
N THR A 250 6.23 25.65 9.05
CA THR A 250 5.30 26.15 10.07
C THR A 250 5.94 26.24 11.45
N PHE A 251 6.80 25.29 11.81
CA PHE A 251 7.31 25.15 13.19
C PHE A 251 8.83 25.27 13.30
N GLY A 252 9.56 25.45 12.19
CA GLY A 252 11.01 25.61 12.20
C GLY A 252 11.78 24.36 12.65
N VAL A 253 11.20 23.14 12.55
CA VAL A 253 11.91 21.91 12.91
C VAL A 253 13.02 21.61 11.91
N SER A 254 14.06 20.92 12.35
CA SER A 254 15.16 20.53 11.47
C SER A 254 14.75 19.40 10.52
N ILE A 255 15.47 19.27 9.40
CA ILE A 255 15.25 18.18 8.43
C ILE A 255 15.31 16.80 9.12
N PRO A 256 16.31 16.45 9.95
CA PRO A 256 16.33 15.15 10.63
C PRO A 256 15.12 14.93 11.54
N GLN A 257 14.68 15.96 12.27
CA GLN A 257 13.49 15.87 13.12
C GLN A 257 12.23 15.60 12.27
N SER A 258 12.05 16.28 11.14
CA SER A 258 10.91 16.08 10.26
C SER A 258 10.86 14.65 9.69
N GLN A 259 12.00 14.02 9.42
CA GLN A 259 12.08 12.63 8.98
C GLN A 259 11.70 11.64 10.09
N VAL A 260 12.11 11.90 11.34
CA VAL A 260 11.68 11.10 12.49
C VAL A 260 10.16 11.20 12.68
N LEU A 261 9.57 12.38 12.52
CA LEU A 261 8.14 12.57 12.60
C LEU A 261 7.41 11.80 11.47
N LEU A 262 7.96 11.80 10.25
CA LEU A 262 7.42 11.03 9.13
C LEU A 262 7.48 9.51 9.39
N PHE A 263 8.59 9.03 9.96
CA PHE A 263 8.69 7.63 10.40
C PHE A 263 7.59 7.27 11.42
N VAL A 264 7.33 8.13 12.42
CA VAL A 264 6.28 7.92 13.42
C VAL A 264 4.90 7.84 12.77
N ILE A 265 4.63 8.64 11.74
CA ILE A 265 3.39 8.57 10.97
C ILE A 265 3.24 7.21 10.28
N PHE A 266 4.28 6.73 9.62
CA PHE A 266 4.21 5.45 8.91
C PHE A 266 4.03 4.26 9.86
N ILE A 267 4.69 4.29 11.04
CA ILE A 267 4.48 3.26 12.06
C ILE A 267 3.04 3.32 12.62
N SER A 268 2.49 4.51 12.86
CA SER A 268 1.10 4.64 13.29
C SER A 268 0.12 4.08 12.25
N SER A 269 0.39 4.29 10.96
CA SER A 269 -0.38 3.70 9.86
C SER A 269 -0.28 2.17 9.85
N ALA A 270 0.91 1.60 10.07
CA ALA A 270 1.09 0.16 10.16
C ALA A 270 0.27 -0.47 11.31
N ILE A 271 0.28 0.17 12.48
CA ILE A 271 -0.53 -0.22 13.63
C ILE A 271 -2.03 -0.11 13.29
N GLY A 272 -2.43 0.98 12.65
CA GLY A 272 -3.80 1.22 12.22
C GLY A 272 -4.31 0.15 11.26
N VAL A 273 -3.51 -0.27 10.27
CA VAL A 273 -3.85 -1.33 9.33
C VAL A 273 -4.09 -2.66 10.06
N LEU A 274 -3.21 -3.03 11.01
CA LEU A 274 -3.34 -4.28 11.77
C LEU A 274 -4.60 -4.27 12.65
N ILE A 275 -4.79 -3.20 13.43
CA ILE A 275 -5.98 -3.04 14.28
C ILE A 275 -7.24 -3.08 13.43
N GLY A 276 -7.24 -2.36 12.31
CA GLY A 276 -8.38 -2.28 11.40
C GLY A 276 -8.74 -3.62 10.76
N GLY A 277 -7.74 -4.46 10.44
CA GLY A 277 -7.99 -5.82 9.96
C GLY A 277 -8.70 -6.69 11.00
N ILE A 278 -8.22 -6.66 12.26
CA ILE A 278 -8.79 -7.42 13.37
C ILE A 278 -10.19 -6.90 13.77
N VAL A 279 -10.31 -5.58 13.88
CA VAL A 279 -11.57 -4.93 14.27
C VAL A 279 -12.62 -5.07 13.16
N GLY A 280 -12.21 -4.90 11.90
CA GLY A 280 -13.10 -5.05 10.75
C GLY A 280 -13.73 -6.43 10.63
N ASP A 281 -12.99 -7.50 10.99
CA ASP A 281 -13.52 -8.86 11.03
C ASP A 281 -14.58 -9.04 12.14
N ARG A 282 -14.57 -8.20 13.21
CA ARG A 282 -15.51 -8.28 14.35
C ARG A 282 -16.74 -7.41 14.19
N ILE A 283 -16.56 -6.14 13.80
CA ILE A 283 -17.67 -5.15 13.74
C ILE A 283 -18.31 -5.04 12.36
N GLY A 284 -17.71 -5.70 11.36
CA GLY A 284 -18.13 -5.66 9.97
C GLY A 284 -17.44 -4.55 9.16
N ARG A 285 -17.19 -4.85 7.89
CA ARG A 285 -16.39 -4.01 6.98
C ARG A 285 -17.02 -2.65 6.71
N HIS A 286 -18.32 -2.60 6.57
CA HIS A 286 -19.04 -1.33 6.34
C HIS A 286 -18.79 -0.32 7.45
N ARG A 287 -18.83 -0.77 8.73
CA ARG A 287 -18.63 0.11 9.88
C ARG A 287 -17.19 0.61 9.97
N ILE A 288 -16.20 -0.25 9.75
CA ILE A 288 -14.80 0.16 9.81
C ILE A 288 -14.43 1.10 8.66
N ILE A 289 -14.99 0.94 7.47
CA ILE A 289 -14.84 1.86 6.35
C ILE A 289 -15.38 3.24 6.75
N TRP A 290 -16.60 3.29 7.30
CA TRP A 290 -17.23 4.53 7.75
C TRP A 290 -16.39 5.24 8.82
N ILE A 291 -15.99 4.52 9.88
CA ILE A 291 -15.17 5.05 10.97
C ILE A 291 -13.82 5.57 10.46
N SER A 292 -13.17 4.85 9.55
CA SER A 292 -11.82 5.22 9.10
C SER A 292 -11.78 6.44 8.19
N ILE A 293 -12.86 6.78 7.54
CA ILE A 293 -12.90 7.91 6.61
C ILE A 293 -13.52 9.12 7.28
N LEU A 294 -14.70 8.97 7.89
CA LEU A 294 -15.39 10.07 8.53
C LEU A 294 -14.93 10.35 9.97
N GLY A 295 -14.49 9.31 10.69
CA GLY A 295 -14.02 9.46 12.07
C GLY A 295 -12.86 10.45 12.27
N PRO A 296 -11.86 10.52 11.38
CA PRO A 296 -10.80 11.50 11.48
C PRO A 296 -11.23 12.96 11.28
N LEU A 297 -12.43 13.23 10.73
CA LEU A 297 -12.85 14.58 10.35
C LEU A 297 -12.63 15.66 11.42
N PRO A 298 -13.04 15.49 12.69
CA PRO A 298 -12.80 16.52 13.69
C PRO A 298 -11.31 16.74 13.97
N LEU A 299 -10.50 15.68 13.87
CA LEU A 299 -9.05 15.75 14.06
C LEU A 299 -8.37 16.45 12.88
N THR A 300 -8.83 16.16 11.64
CA THR A 300 -8.28 16.79 10.44
C THR A 300 -8.59 18.28 10.39
N LEU A 301 -9.79 18.68 10.79
CA LEU A 301 -10.18 20.10 10.87
C LEU A 301 -9.37 20.87 11.94
N LEU A 302 -9.00 20.20 13.03
CA LEU A 302 -8.23 20.83 14.11
C LEU A 302 -6.74 20.95 13.77
N LEU A 303 -6.19 20.03 12.95
CA LEU A 303 -4.76 19.89 12.71
C LEU A 303 -4.07 21.18 12.23
N PRO A 304 -4.60 21.97 11.29
CA PRO A 304 -3.93 23.21 10.82
C PRO A 304 -3.89 24.34 11.86
N HIS A 305 -4.62 24.21 12.97
CA HIS A 305 -4.85 25.26 13.96
C HIS A 305 -4.14 25.03 15.30
N VAL A 306 -3.29 23.98 15.40
CA VAL A 306 -2.59 23.63 16.65
C VAL A 306 -1.06 23.79 16.50
N GLY A 307 -0.36 23.90 17.64
CA GLY A 307 1.10 23.92 17.66
C GLY A 307 1.72 22.54 17.37
N LEU A 308 3.06 22.49 17.29
CA LEU A 308 3.81 21.27 16.87
C LEU A 308 3.40 20.00 17.60
N THR A 309 3.34 20.03 18.94
CA THR A 309 2.95 18.84 19.74
C THR A 309 1.55 18.37 19.41
N GLY A 310 0.60 19.30 19.25
CA GLY A 310 -0.77 18.99 18.82
C GLY A 310 -0.80 18.41 17.40
N THR A 311 -0.05 19.00 16.48
CA THR A 311 0.06 18.51 15.09
C THR A 311 0.58 17.08 15.06
N VAL A 312 1.64 16.77 15.80
CA VAL A 312 2.22 15.41 15.87
C VAL A 312 1.20 14.42 16.44
N ALA A 313 0.57 14.76 17.58
CA ALA A 313 -0.43 13.88 18.20
C ALA A 313 -1.63 13.62 17.27
N LEU A 314 -2.17 14.68 16.66
CA LEU A 314 -3.31 14.56 15.72
C LEU A 314 -2.90 13.76 14.48
N THR A 315 -1.72 13.98 13.93
CA THR A 315 -1.25 13.24 12.74
C THR A 315 -1.14 11.75 13.02
N VAL A 316 -0.62 11.36 14.18
CA VAL A 316 -0.55 9.95 14.61
C VAL A 316 -1.95 9.34 14.68
N LEU A 317 -2.89 10.01 15.34
CA LEU A 317 -4.26 9.52 15.50
C LEU A 317 -5.00 9.44 14.16
N ILE A 318 -4.88 10.47 13.32
CA ILE A 318 -5.49 10.53 11.99
C ILE A 318 -4.99 9.36 11.14
N ASN A 319 -3.67 9.15 11.06
CA ASN A 319 -3.11 8.08 10.24
C ASN A 319 -3.46 6.69 10.77
N LEU A 320 -3.48 6.49 12.09
CA LEU A 320 -3.91 5.24 12.71
C LEU A 320 -5.37 4.90 12.31
N ILE A 321 -6.29 5.88 12.44
CA ILE A 321 -7.70 5.68 12.11
C ILE A 321 -7.88 5.50 10.61
N MET A 322 -7.28 6.37 9.80
CA MET A 322 -7.40 6.27 8.33
C MET A 322 -6.84 4.96 7.78
N ALA A 323 -5.71 4.48 8.28
CA ALA A 323 -5.11 3.24 7.82
C ALA A 323 -5.97 2.01 8.11
N SER A 324 -6.83 2.05 9.14
CA SER A 324 -7.62 0.91 9.61
C SER A 324 -8.57 0.29 8.58
N ALA A 325 -9.08 1.04 7.60
CA ALA A 325 -10.00 0.49 6.60
C ALA A 325 -9.33 -0.03 5.32
N PHE A 326 -8.00 0.07 5.18
CA PHE A 326 -7.35 -0.33 3.93
C PHE A 326 -7.71 -1.78 3.54
N ALA A 327 -7.50 -2.73 4.46
CA ALA A 327 -7.86 -4.12 4.27
C ALA A 327 -9.36 -4.31 4.01
N SER A 328 -10.21 -3.61 4.75
CA SER A 328 -11.66 -3.73 4.68
C SER A 328 -12.22 -3.23 3.34
N ILE A 329 -11.70 -2.13 2.80
CA ILE A 329 -12.11 -1.61 1.47
C ILE A 329 -11.77 -2.63 0.38
N MET A 330 -10.56 -3.19 0.41
CA MET A 330 -10.14 -4.17 -0.58
C MET A 330 -10.96 -5.46 -0.48
N LEU A 331 -11.19 -5.97 0.73
CA LEU A 331 -12.00 -7.18 0.94
C LEU A 331 -13.45 -6.97 0.54
N TYR A 332 -14.01 -5.79 0.81
CA TYR A 332 -15.36 -5.44 0.38
C TYR A 332 -15.46 -5.41 -1.16
N ALA A 333 -14.45 -4.86 -1.85
CA ALA A 333 -14.40 -4.92 -3.32
C ALA A 333 -14.31 -6.36 -3.85
N MET A 334 -13.57 -7.25 -3.17
CA MET A 334 -13.51 -8.68 -3.51
C MET A 334 -14.85 -9.40 -3.29
N GLU A 335 -15.66 -8.96 -2.33
CA GLU A 335 -17.01 -9.48 -2.09
C GLU A 335 -17.99 -9.02 -3.18
N LEU A 336 -17.85 -7.80 -3.67
CA LEU A 336 -18.65 -7.31 -4.80
C LEU A 336 -18.34 -8.06 -6.10
N MET A 337 -17.11 -8.59 -6.26
CA MET A 337 -16.65 -9.29 -7.47
C MET A 337 -16.09 -10.69 -7.15
N PRO A 338 -16.93 -11.64 -6.69
CA PRO A 338 -16.48 -12.97 -6.32
C PRO A 338 -15.85 -13.71 -7.53
N GLY A 339 -14.72 -14.39 -7.27
CA GLY A 339 -13.98 -15.14 -8.29
C GLY A 339 -12.96 -14.32 -9.10
N ARG A 340 -12.82 -13.01 -8.85
CA ARG A 340 -11.85 -12.12 -9.53
C ARG A 340 -10.88 -11.47 -8.56
N ILE A 341 -10.30 -12.26 -7.67
CA ILE A 341 -9.47 -11.76 -6.55
C ILE A 341 -8.24 -11.02 -7.05
N GLY A 342 -7.53 -11.57 -8.04
CA GLY A 342 -6.34 -10.95 -8.59
C GLY A 342 -6.65 -9.67 -9.39
N LEU A 343 -7.75 -9.67 -10.15
CA LEU A 343 -8.20 -8.45 -10.83
C LEU A 343 -8.53 -7.34 -9.83
N VAL A 344 -9.31 -7.67 -8.79
CA VAL A 344 -9.68 -6.68 -7.75
C VAL A 344 -8.43 -6.16 -7.04
N GLY A 345 -7.52 -7.04 -6.64
CA GLY A 345 -6.25 -6.64 -6.05
C GLY A 345 -5.43 -5.75 -6.98
N GLY A 346 -5.29 -6.14 -8.24
CA GLY A 346 -4.56 -5.36 -9.24
C GLY A 346 -5.15 -3.99 -9.50
N VAL A 347 -6.47 -3.89 -9.65
CA VAL A 347 -7.18 -2.60 -9.81
C VAL A 347 -7.04 -1.75 -8.55
N PHE A 348 -7.17 -2.35 -7.37
CA PHE A 348 -7.06 -1.65 -6.10
C PHE A 348 -5.68 -1.01 -5.89
N TYR A 349 -4.61 -1.80 -6.08
CA TYR A 349 -3.25 -1.26 -5.97
C TYR A 349 -2.90 -0.32 -7.12
N GLY A 350 -3.32 -0.64 -8.35
CA GLY A 350 -3.12 0.24 -9.50
C GLY A 350 -3.75 1.61 -9.30
N LEU A 351 -5.00 1.65 -8.81
CA LEU A 351 -5.67 2.91 -8.44
C LEU A 351 -4.99 3.61 -7.27
N ASN A 352 -4.49 2.86 -6.28
CA ASN A 352 -3.78 3.44 -5.14
C ASN A 352 -2.56 4.23 -5.60
N PHE A 353 -1.73 3.66 -6.46
CA PHE A 353 -0.57 4.36 -7.03
C PHE A 353 -1.00 5.52 -7.94
N ALA A 354 -1.94 5.29 -8.86
CA ALA A 354 -2.36 6.32 -9.81
C ALA A 354 -3.00 7.54 -9.11
N LEU A 355 -3.92 7.29 -8.18
CA LEU A 355 -4.59 8.36 -7.43
C LEU A 355 -3.65 9.08 -6.47
N GLY A 356 -2.71 8.34 -5.83
CA GLY A 356 -1.67 8.94 -4.99
C GLY A 356 -0.76 9.87 -5.79
N GLY A 357 -0.26 9.42 -6.94
CA GLY A 357 0.58 10.24 -7.81
C GLY A 357 -0.13 11.48 -8.35
N LEU A 358 -1.40 11.32 -8.77
CA LEU A 358 -2.22 12.46 -9.21
C LEU A 358 -2.46 13.44 -8.05
N ALA A 359 -2.77 12.94 -6.86
CA ALA A 359 -2.96 13.78 -5.68
C ALA A 359 -1.68 14.54 -5.32
N ALA A 360 -0.51 13.90 -5.33
CA ALA A 360 0.77 14.56 -5.07
C ALA A 360 1.03 15.70 -6.05
N ALA A 361 0.80 15.47 -7.35
CA ALA A 361 0.99 16.49 -8.38
C ALA A 361 0.03 17.69 -8.20
N LEU A 362 -1.26 17.42 -7.93
CA LEU A 362 -2.26 18.46 -7.73
C LEU A 362 -2.01 19.26 -6.45
N LEU A 363 -1.69 18.57 -5.34
CA LEU A 363 -1.40 19.22 -4.06
C LEU A 363 -0.10 20.03 -4.13
N GLY A 364 0.92 19.56 -4.84
CA GLY A 364 2.16 20.31 -5.07
C GLY A 364 1.89 21.59 -5.87
N ALA A 365 1.16 21.49 -6.98
CA ALA A 365 0.79 22.66 -7.77
C ALA A 365 -0.10 23.66 -7.00
N LEU A 366 -0.92 23.17 -6.07
CA LEU A 366 -1.72 24.00 -5.20
C LEU A 366 -0.83 24.67 -4.13
N ALA A 367 0.10 23.92 -3.54
CA ALA A 367 1.03 24.44 -2.52
C ALA A 367 1.91 25.57 -3.06
N ASP A 368 2.37 25.46 -4.31
CA ASP A 368 3.15 26.54 -4.96
C ASP A 368 2.35 27.84 -5.15
N ARG A 369 1.01 27.75 -5.20
CA ARG A 369 0.14 28.90 -5.42
C ARG A 369 -0.37 29.55 -4.13
N ILE A 370 -0.76 28.75 -3.14
CA ILE A 370 -1.45 29.24 -1.95
C ILE A 370 -0.72 28.95 -0.64
N GLY A 371 0.40 28.21 -0.68
CA GLY A 371 1.17 27.79 0.49
C GLY A 371 0.68 26.50 1.11
N LEU A 372 1.58 25.85 1.85
CA LEU A 372 1.31 24.51 2.46
C LEU A 372 0.24 24.56 3.55
N HIS A 373 0.19 25.63 4.34
CA HIS A 373 -0.83 25.78 5.39
C HIS A 373 -2.24 25.69 4.82
N GLU A 374 -2.53 26.48 3.77
CA GLU A 374 -3.84 26.49 3.11
C GLU A 374 -4.18 25.15 2.46
N VAL A 375 -3.16 24.44 1.92
CA VAL A 375 -3.34 23.09 1.40
C VAL A 375 -3.81 22.15 2.51
N TYR A 376 -3.23 22.21 3.72
CA TYR A 376 -3.67 21.40 4.85
C TYR A 376 -5.08 21.77 5.32
N VAL A 377 -5.45 23.06 5.29
CA VAL A 377 -6.84 23.50 5.54
C VAL A 377 -7.80 22.89 4.54
N ILE A 378 -7.51 22.95 3.24
CA ILE A 378 -8.36 22.35 2.20
C ILE A 378 -8.44 20.83 2.36
N CYS A 379 -7.30 20.17 2.55
CA CYS A 379 -7.25 18.72 2.75
C CYS A 379 -8.04 18.27 3.98
N SER A 380 -8.17 19.10 5.01
CA SER A 380 -8.89 18.77 6.23
C SER A 380 -10.38 18.44 6.01
N PHE A 381 -10.97 18.91 4.90
CA PHE A 381 -12.35 18.63 4.50
C PHE A 381 -12.50 17.34 3.68
N LEU A 382 -11.42 16.74 3.17
CA LEU A 382 -11.50 15.53 2.36
C LEU A 382 -12.25 14.37 3.05
N PRO A 383 -12.13 14.15 4.38
CA PRO A 383 -12.88 13.11 5.05
C PRO A 383 -14.42 13.25 4.98
N LEU A 384 -14.95 14.44 4.63
CA LEU A 384 -16.39 14.62 4.39
C LEU A 384 -16.92 13.74 3.25
N VAL A 385 -16.07 13.37 2.28
CA VAL A 385 -16.44 12.40 1.24
C VAL A 385 -16.86 11.06 1.87
N GLY A 386 -16.44 10.79 3.09
CA GLY A 386 -16.89 9.63 3.88
C GLY A 386 -18.41 9.56 4.08
N LEU A 387 -19.15 10.65 3.96
CA LEU A 387 -20.61 10.66 3.98
C LEU A 387 -21.24 9.79 2.88
N VAL A 388 -20.54 9.64 1.74
CA VAL A 388 -20.97 8.79 0.62
C VAL A 388 -21.03 7.31 1.00
N THR A 389 -20.33 6.88 2.07
CA THR A 389 -20.41 5.52 2.61
C THR A 389 -21.82 5.11 3.00
N TRP A 390 -22.70 6.07 3.29
CA TRP A 390 -24.12 5.82 3.57
C TRP A 390 -24.83 5.09 2.43
N PHE A 391 -24.43 5.34 1.20
CA PHE A 391 -25.01 4.73 -0.01
C PHE A 391 -24.32 3.42 -0.42
N LEU A 392 -23.34 2.96 0.38
CA LEU A 392 -22.62 1.72 0.08
C LEU A 392 -23.58 0.52 0.25
N PRO A 393 -23.75 -0.36 -0.77
CA PRO A 393 -24.64 -1.52 -0.68
C PRO A 393 -24.24 -2.42 0.49
N LYS A 394 -25.21 -2.96 1.23
CA LYS A 394 -24.93 -3.93 2.28
C LYS A 394 -24.61 -5.28 1.63
N THR A 395 -23.35 -5.73 1.74
CA THR A 395 -23.01 -7.13 1.43
C THR A 395 -23.50 -7.99 2.58
N GLY A 396 -24.21 -9.07 2.30
CA GLY A 396 -24.85 -9.94 3.31
C GLY A 396 -23.83 -10.80 4.10
N VAL A 397 -22.61 -10.27 4.38
CA VAL A 397 -21.56 -10.93 5.16
C VAL A 397 -21.26 -10.11 6.41
#